data_d4c3fa39ca7e1d3dd907a3dc54f9719a
#
_entry.id   d4c3fa39ca7e1d3dd907a3dc54f9719a
#
_cell.length_a   1.000
_cell.length_b   1.000
_cell.length_c   1.000
_cell.angle_alpha   90.00
_cell.angle_beta   90.00
_cell.angle_gamma   90.00
#
_symmetry.space_group_name_H-M   'P 1'
#
loop_
_entity.id
_entity.type
_entity.pdbx_description
1 polymer ?
#
loop_
_entity_poly.entity_id
_entity_poly.type
_entity_poly.pdbx_seq_one_letter_code
_entity_poly.pdbx_strand_id
1 'polypeptide(L)'
;MKSNSIITFVLLVCFSLTSVAQSTVDDPEIKKMLAEVKSENMEATVRKLVSFGTRHTLSDTKSNTRGIGAAQRWVKSEFDKYALASGGRLTSVIDYFTVKADGRRIATDSQLGNVMATLKGTDPTDDRVMVISGHLDSRASDVMDAKSDAPGANDDASGVACMMELARIMSQREFPFTLIFVAVVGEEQGLYGAKHLADKAKNEKWNLIAMFNNDMIGNSLSSGTMLRDNTRVRVFSEAIPFLETEAEAKVRKSINRDNDSPSRQLARYIKTVTNQYVDQLDIALVYRNDRFLRGGDHTPFSQNGFTAVRFCEMNENYDHQHQDVRKENNIQYGDLVEFMDFEYMKKVTLSNLASYSNLALSPKAPINVGIEVKDLTNFSTLVWTAPAGKPVYGYNILVRETSSQHWEKTIFVKGTKAEIPYSKDNFFFAVQAVDELGHSSLPVFPLPIR
;
A
#
# COMPACT_ATOMS: atom_id res chain seq x y z
N MET A 1 -42.84 16.93 -69.05
CA MET A 1 -42.77 16.69 -67.59
C MET A 1 -41.30 16.40 -67.28
N LYS A 2 -40.64 17.34 -66.67
CA LYS A 2 -39.22 17.19 -66.24
C LYS A 2 -39.17 16.79 -64.74
N SER A 3 -38.67 15.59 -64.46
CA SER A 3 -38.47 15.12 -63.11
C SER A 3 -37.14 15.71 -62.51
N ASN A 4 -37.27 16.49 -61.46
CA ASN A 4 -36.17 16.98 -60.70
C ASN A 4 -35.85 15.97 -59.57
N SER A 5 -34.75 15.23 -59.69
CA SER A 5 -34.22 14.40 -58.59
C SER A 5 -33.38 15.29 -57.65
N ILE A 6 -33.83 15.43 -56.43
CA ILE A 6 -33.08 16.07 -55.34
C ILE A 6 -32.17 15.01 -54.73
N ILE A 7 -30.87 15.15 -54.92
CA ILE A 7 -29.85 14.31 -54.24
C ILE A 7 -29.56 14.96 -52.88
N THR A 8 -30.04 14.33 -51.83
CA THR A 8 -29.73 14.73 -50.45
C THR A 8 -28.32 14.18 -50.09
N PHE A 9 -27.36 15.07 -49.95
CA PHE A 9 -26.00 14.73 -49.46
C PHE A 9 -26.05 14.60 -47.95
N VAL A 10 -25.96 13.38 -47.43
CA VAL A 10 -25.77 13.15 -46.00
C VAL A 10 -24.27 13.28 -45.68
N LEU A 11 -23.88 14.35 -45.00
CA LEU A 11 -22.54 14.56 -44.51
C LEU A 11 -22.34 13.65 -43.28
N LEU A 12 -21.67 12.53 -43.47
CA LEU A 12 -21.22 11.67 -42.38
C LEU A 12 -20.01 12.34 -41.71
N VAL A 13 -20.22 13.02 -40.60
CA VAL A 13 -19.11 13.52 -39.75
C VAL A 13 -18.55 12.34 -38.98
N CYS A 14 -17.52 11.70 -39.53
CA CYS A 14 -16.71 10.73 -38.77
C CYS A 14 -15.92 11.48 -37.72
N PHE A 15 -16.34 11.44 -36.45
CA PHE A 15 -15.49 11.72 -35.32
C PHE A 15 -14.46 10.59 -35.20
N SER A 16 -13.28 10.80 -35.79
CA SER A 16 -12.14 9.93 -35.51
C SER A 16 -11.70 10.17 -34.07
N LEU A 17 -12.08 9.26 -33.17
CA LEU A 17 -11.45 9.09 -31.88
C LEU A 17 -10.01 8.65 -32.15
N THR A 18 -9.09 9.60 -32.23
CA THR A 18 -7.67 9.27 -32.09
C THR A 18 -7.43 8.89 -30.64
N SER A 19 -7.60 7.61 -30.32
CA SER A 19 -7.03 7.06 -29.08
C SER A 19 -5.51 7.11 -29.26
N VAL A 20 -4.89 8.18 -28.80
CA VAL A 20 -3.45 8.18 -28.55
C VAL A 20 -3.30 7.21 -27.38
N ALA A 21 -2.85 5.99 -27.66
CA ALA A 21 -2.32 5.14 -26.62
C ALA A 21 -1.19 5.95 -25.99
N GLN A 22 -1.42 6.46 -24.77
CA GLN A 22 -0.35 7.08 -24.02
C GLN A 22 0.64 5.94 -23.75
N SER A 23 1.80 5.98 -24.40
CA SER A 23 2.94 5.20 -23.92
C SER A 23 3.11 5.61 -22.47
N THR A 24 3.04 4.65 -21.54
CA THR A 24 3.35 4.89 -20.13
C THR A 24 4.73 5.53 -20.08
N VAL A 25 4.76 6.84 -19.81
CA VAL A 25 6.02 7.56 -19.65
C VAL A 25 6.51 7.17 -18.26
N ASP A 26 7.64 6.48 -18.22
CA ASP A 26 8.28 6.19 -16.94
C ASP A 26 8.98 7.46 -16.43
N ASP A 27 8.66 7.87 -15.23
CA ASP A 27 9.35 9.00 -14.61
C ASP A 27 10.83 8.65 -14.36
N PRO A 28 11.77 9.41 -14.94
CA PRO A 28 13.20 9.19 -14.71
C PRO A 28 13.62 9.30 -13.25
N GLU A 29 12.94 10.12 -12.44
CA GLU A 29 13.27 10.27 -11.02
C GLU A 29 12.83 9.05 -10.21
N ILE A 30 11.67 8.47 -10.51
CA ILE A 30 11.27 7.18 -9.92
C ILE A 30 12.30 6.10 -10.30
N LYS A 31 12.72 6.02 -11.56
CA LYS A 31 13.78 5.08 -11.99
C LYS A 31 15.10 5.26 -11.23
N LYS A 32 15.51 6.51 -10.98
CA LYS A 32 16.69 6.78 -10.15
C LYS A 32 16.50 6.28 -8.72
N MET A 33 15.35 6.55 -8.10
CA MET A 33 15.05 6.05 -6.76
C MET A 33 15.10 4.51 -6.71
N LEU A 34 14.52 3.84 -7.71
CA LEU A 34 14.54 2.38 -7.80
C LEU A 34 15.97 1.82 -7.94
N ALA A 35 16.85 2.51 -8.67
CA ALA A 35 18.25 2.10 -8.82
C ALA A 35 19.07 2.24 -7.51
N GLU A 36 18.59 2.99 -6.53
CA GLU A 36 19.24 3.14 -5.22
C GLU A 36 18.87 2.04 -4.22
N VAL A 37 17.86 1.21 -4.51
CA VAL A 37 17.46 0.07 -3.67
C VAL A 37 18.52 -1.03 -3.76
N LYS A 38 19.10 -1.38 -2.61
CA LYS A 38 20.15 -2.41 -2.51
C LYS A 38 19.76 -3.50 -1.54
N SER A 39 19.85 -4.76 -1.96
CA SER A 39 19.63 -5.91 -1.09
C SER A 39 20.58 -5.91 0.11
N GLU A 40 21.82 -5.44 -0.06
CA GLU A 40 22.83 -5.38 1.00
C GLU A 40 22.44 -4.42 2.13
N ASN A 41 21.78 -3.29 1.83
CA ASN A 41 21.29 -2.37 2.85
C ASN A 41 20.19 -3.00 3.69
N MET A 42 19.26 -3.69 3.02
CA MET A 42 18.16 -4.39 3.70
C MET A 42 18.66 -5.55 4.51
N GLU A 43 19.61 -6.35 3.99
CA GLU A 43 20.27 -7.41 4.74
C GLU A 43 20.97 -6.88 5.99
N ALA A 44 21.71 -5.78 5.87
CA ALA A 44 22.36 -5.13 7.01
C ALA A 44 21.34 -4.68 8.07
N THR A 45 20.20 -4.15 7.65
CA THR A 45 19.11 -3.76 8.55
C THR A 45 18.49 -4.96 9.25
N VAL A 46 18.14 -6.03 8.51
CA VAL A 46 17.61 -7.27 9.09
C VAL A 46 18.59 -7.88 10.08
N ARG A 47 19.88 -8.04 9.70
CA ARG A 47 20.92 -8.57 10.60
C ARG A 47 21.07 -7.74 11.87
N LYS A 48 20.96 -6.41 11.76
CA LYS A 48 21.01 -5.53 12.93
C LYS A 48 19.80 -5.73 13.84
N LEU A 49 18.58 -5.81 13.30
CA LEU A 49 17.37 -6.07 14.08
C LEU A 49 17.42 -7.43 14.78
N VAL A 50 17.85 -8.48 14.06
CA VAL A 50 18.07 -9.83 14.62
C VAL A 50 19.10 -9.83 15.75
N SER A 51 20.15 -9.00 15.66
CA SER A 51 21.20 -8.93 16.67
C SER A 51 20.73 -8.47 18.06
N PHE A 52 19.52 -7.93 18.19
CA PHE A 52 18.91 -7.62 19.48
C PHE A 52 18.35 -8.85 20.22
N GLY A 53 18.50 -10.05 19.67
CA GLY A 53 18.14 -11.34 20.25
C GLY A 53 16.63 -11.58 20.26
N THR A 54 15.89 -10.74 20.95
CA THR A 54 14.43 -10.66 20.89
C THR A 54 13.99 -9.21 20.73
N ARG A 55 12.90 -9.00 20.01
CA ARG A 55 12.21 -7.71 19.96
C ARG A 55 10.78 -7.84 20.47
N HIS A 56 10.51 -8.91 21.26
CA HIS A 56 9.17 -9.11 21.82
C HIS A 56 8.63 -7.80 22.42
N THR A 57 7.37 -7.48 22.18
CA THR A 57 6.71 -6.24 22.59
C THR A 57 6.97 -5.86 24.05
N LEU A 58 7.00 -6.86 24.95
CA LEU A 58 7.18 -6.70 26.40
C LEU A 58 8.61 -7.04 26.87
N SER A 59 9.59 -7.13 25.95
CA SER A 59 10.98 -7.39 26.30
C SER A 59 11.66 -6.15 26.89
N ASP A 60 12.95 -6.26 27.20
CA ASP A 60 13.73 -5.21 27.86
C ASP A 60 13.67 -3.88 27.08
N THR A 61 13.27 -2.82 27.76
CA THR A 61 13.22 -1.45 27.22
C THR A 61 14.46 -0.62 27.58
N LYS A 62 15.33 -1.07 28.48
CA LYS A 62 16.47 -0.31 29.03
C LYS A 62 17.81 -0.70 28.40
N SER A 63 18.01 -1.98 28.08
CA SER A 63 19.25 -2.47 27.47
C SER A 63 19.54 -1.77 26.15
N ASN A 64 20.80 -1.51 25.84
CA ASN A 64 21.24 -0.94 24.56
C ASN A 64 21.56 -2.01 23.51
N THR A 65 21.58 -3.28 23.88
CA THR A 65 22.03 -4.38 23.01
C THR A 65 20.99 -5.47 22.84
N ARG A 66 19.93 -5.49 23.64
CA ARG A 66 18.88 -6.51 23.60
C ARG A 66 17.48 -5.92 23.83
N GLY A 67 16.47 -6.52 23.23
CA GLY A 67 15.07 -6.21 23.46
C GLY A 67 14.52 -5.08 22.61
N ILE A 68 13.23 -4.85 22.75
CA ILE A 68 12.46 -3.90 21.95
C ILE A 68 12.99 -2.46 22.09
N GLY A 69 13.40 -2.05 23.29
CA GLY A 69 13.92 -0.71 23.53
C GLY A 69 15.24 -0.42 22.80
N ALA A 70 16.12 -1.43 22.68
CA ALA A 70 17.34 -1.31 21.90
C ALA A 70 17.02 -1.14 20.40
N ALA A 71 16.07 -1.92 19.89
CA ALA A 71 15.62 -1.83 18.50
C ALA A 71 14.96 -0.47 18.19
N GLN A 72 14.07 0.02 19.06
CA GLN A 72 13.44 1.35 18.91
C GLN A 72 14.47 2.47 18.81
N ARG A 73 15.44 2.49 19.74
CA ARG A 73 16.50 3.52 19.75
C ARG A 73 17.39 3.43 18.51
N TRP A 74 17.68 2.23 18.05
CA TRP A 74 18.47 2.06 16.84
C TRP A 74 17.69 2.54 15.58
N VAL A 75 16.45 2.11 15.37
CA VAL A 75 15.64 2.58 14.23
C VAL A 75 15.53 4.11 14.25
N LYS A 76 15.25 4.70 15.43
CA LYS A 76 15.23 6.15 15.57
C LYS A 76 16.56 6.79 15.17
N SER A 77 17.68 6.21 15.60
CA SER A 77 19.00 6.74 15.25
C SER A 77 19.30 6.70 13.75
N GLU A 78 18.80 5.70 13.03
CA GLU A 78 18.89 5.65 11.56
C GLU A 78 18.02 6.74 10.92
N PHE A 79 16.78 6.91 11.39
CA PHE A 79 15.94 8.02 10.94
C PHE A 79 16.55 9.39 11.22
N ASP A 80 17.23 9.58 12.33
CA ASP A 80 17.96 10.82 12.64
C ASP A 80 19.07 11.08 11.60
N LYS A 81 19.76 10.03 11.12
CA LYS A 81 20.76 10.17 10.03
C LYS A 81 20.10 10.58 8.73
N TYR A 82 18.93 9.99 8.37
CA TYR A 82 18.19 10.38 7.18
C TYR A 82 17.66 11.81 7.29
N ALA A 83 17.29 12.25 8.50
CA ALA A 83 16.86 13.62 8.77
C ALA A 83 17.95 14.64 8.43
N LEU A 84 19.21 14.35 8.76
CA LEU A 84 20.34 15.21 8.38
C LEU A 84 20.47 15.40 6.86
N ALA A 85 20.23 14.33 6.10
CA ALA A 85 20.30 14.37 4.63
C ALA A 85 19.08 15.04 3.97
N SER A 86 17.97 15.22 4.70
CA SER A 86 16.71 15.76 4.18
C SER A 86 16.62 17.29 4.18
N GLY A 87 17.65 18.00 4.65
CA GLY A 87 17.57 19.45 4.86
C GLY A 87 16.56 19.86 5.95
N GLY A 88 16.27 19.00 6.92
CA GLY A 88 15.38 19.26 8.05
C GLY A 88 13.88 18.99 7.75
N ARG A 89 13.54 18.48 6.58
CA ARG A 89 12.15 18.11 6.25
C ARG A 89 11.70 16.81 6.90
N LEU A 90 12.61 15.86 7.11
CA LEU A 90 12.33 14.64 7.86
C LEU A 90 12.53 14.91 9.35
N THR A 91 11.58 14.50 10.16
CA THR A 91 11.68 14.48 11.62
C THR A 91 11.39 13.09 12.14
N SER A 92 12.03 12.68 13.25
CA SER A 92 11.81 11.37 13.84
C SER A 92 11.41 11.45 15.32
N VAL A 93 10.57 10.52 15.74
CA VAL A 93 10.08 10.43 17.12
C VAL A 93 9.79 8.99 17.50
N ILE A 94 9.90 8.67 18.81
CA ILE A 94 9.23 7.50 19.38
C ILE A 94 7.92 7.99 19.98
N ASP A 95 6.81 7.63 19.34
CA ASP A 95 5.44 8.01 19.76
C ASP A 95 4.96 7.01 20.82
N TYR A 96 5.13 7.39 22.11
CA TYR A 96 4.79 6.53 23.24
C TYR A 96 3.31 6.58 23.59
N PHE A 97 2.76 5.41 23.91
CA PHE A 97 1.38 5.24 24.38
C PHE A 97 1.29 4.14 25.43
N THR A 98 0.22 4.15 26.21
CA THR A 98 -0.02 3.15 27.26
C THR A 98 -1.08 2.16 26.83
N VAL A 99 -0.75 0.86 26.92
CA VAL A 99 -1.68 -0.24 26.75
C VAL A 99 -2.03 -0.80 28.13
N LYS A 100 -3.33 -0.94 28.40
CA LYS A 100 -3.83 -1.54 29.63
C LYS A 100 -3.67 -3.05 29.60
N ALA A 101 -3.48 -3.64 30.79
CA ALA A 101 -3.51 -5.08 30.96
C ALA A 101 -4.82 -5.66 30.44
N ASP A 102 -4.76 -6.70 29.62
CA ASP A 102 -5.91 -7.39 29.04
C ASP A 102 -6.12 -8.80 29.60
N GLY A 103 -5.24 -9.23 30.52
CA GLY A 103 -5.23 -10.56 31.11
C GLY A 103 -4.91 -11.71 30.16
N ARG A 104 -4.46 -11.40 28.92
CA ARG A 104 -4.14 -12.39 27.88
C ARG A 104 -2.72 -12.19 27.34
N ARG A 105 -2.50 -11.12 26.58
CA ARG A 105 -1.23 -10.83 25.91
C ARG A 105 -0.48 -9.65 26.53
N ILE A 106 -1.17 -8.83 27.30
CA ILE A 106 -0.59 -7.74 28.11
C ILE A 106 -0.88 -8.04 29.58
N ALA A 107 0.13 -8.54 30.29
CA ALA A 107 -0.01 -8.97 31.68
C ALA A 107 -0.16 -7.79 32.65
N THR A 108 0.48 -6.66 32.37
CA THR A 108 0.45 -5.43 33.20
C THR A 108 0.38 -4.22 32.29
N ASP A 109 -0.12 -3.10 32.80
CA ASP A 109 -0.10 -1.83 32.09
C ASP A 109 1.31 -1.56 31.55
N SER A 110 1.42 -1.39 30.24
CA SER A 110 2.69 -1.31 29.55
C SER A 110 2.78 -0.06 28.67
N GLN A 111 3.94 0.60 28.67
CA GLN A 111 4.23 1.68 27.75
C GLN A 111 4.88 1.10 26.50
N LEU A 112 4.23 1.27 25.35
CA LEU A 112 4.72 0.92 24.04
C LEU A 112 5.12 2.19 23.28
N GLY A 113 5.84 2.06 22.16
CA GLY A 113 6.22 3.22 21.36
C GLY A 113 6.48 2.87 19.90
N ASN A 114 5.75 3.49 18.99
CA ASN A 114 6.02 3.42 17.55
C ASN A 114 7.20 4.32 17.19
N VAL A 115 8.10 3.84 16.34
CA VAL A 115 9.20 4.68 15.84
C VAL A 115 8.80 5.26 14.49
N MET A 116 8.60 6.57 14.45
CA MET A 116 8.06 7.26 13.28
C MET A 116 9.07 8.24 12.70
N ALA A 117 9.15 8.28 11.37
CA ALA A 117 9.79 9.35 10.62
C ALA A 117 8.74 10.02 9.72
N THR A 118 8.61 11.34 9.84
CA THR A 118 7.67 12.15 9.07
C THR A 118 8.43 13.05 8.11
N LEU A 119 8.30 12.81 6.82
CA LEU A 119 8.79 13.68 5.75
C LEU A 119 7.69 14.67 5.38
N LYS A 120 7.86 15.92 5.81
CA LYS A 120 6.89 16.98 5.56
C LYS A 120 6.83 17.32 4.08
N GLY A 121 5.59 17.45 3.55
CA GLY A 121 5.34 17.90 2.19
C GLY A 121 5.81 19.35 1.93
N THR A 122 6.12 19.64 0.67
CA THR A 122 6.61 20.97 0.24
C THR A 122 5.48 21.92 -0.15
N ASP A 123 4.28 21.41 -0.45
CA ASP A 123 3.09 22.22 -0.73
C ASP A 123 2.24 22.37 0.54
N PRO A 124 2.18 23.57 1.15
CA PRO A 124 1.40 23.79 2.36
C PRO A 124 -0.13 23.72 2.12
N THR A 125 -0.58 23.68 0.87
CA THR A 125 -2.00 23.56 0.50
C THR A 125 -2.42 22.10 0.26
N ASP A 126 -1.47 21.16 0.28
CA ASP A 126 -1.75 19.74 0.12
C ASP A 126 -1.67 19.01 1.46
N ASP A 127 -2.82 18.77 2.04
CA ASP A 127 -3.00 18.14 3.36
C ASP A 127 -3.02 16.62 3.33
N ARG A 128 -2.77 16.01 2.16
CA ARG A 128 -2.71 14.56 2.04
C ARG A 128 -1.59 13.96 2.89
N VAL A 129 -1.83 12.76 3.38
CA VAL A 129 -0.87 11.96 4.13
C VAL A 129 -0.84 10.55 3.55
N MET A 130 0.34 9.94 3.51
CA MET A 130 0.50 8.51 3.26
C MET A 130 1.34 7.89 4.36
N VAL A 131 1.04 6.63 4.69
CA VAL A 131 1.75 5.84 5.71
C VAL A 131 2.30 4.57 5.08
N ILE A 132 3.53 4.20 5.42
CA ILE A 132 4.11 2.88 5.17
C ILE A 132 4.67 2.31 6.46
N SER A 133 4.39 1.03 6.74
CA SER A 133 4.79 0.36 7.97
C SER A 133 5.39 -1.03 7.77
N GLY A 134 6.15 -1.44 8.77
CA GLY A 134 6.45 -2.81 9.18
C GLY A 134 6.41 -2.86 10.71
N HIS A 135 6.18 -4.03 11.32
CA HIS A 135 6.19 -4.11 12.78
C HIS A 135 7.58 -4.44 13.34
N LEU A 136 7.96 -3.73 14.40
CA LEU A 136 9.28 -3.85 14.98
C LEU A 136 9.39 -5.05 15.91
N ASP A 137 8.31 -5.40 16.58
CA ASP A 137 8.30 -6.52 17.51
C ASP A 137 8.38 -7.88 16.81
N SER A 138 8.83 -8.88 17.55
CA SER A 138 8.96 -10.27 17.12
C SER A 138 8.55 -11.19 18.25
N ARG A 139 8.30 -12.47 17.98
CA ARG A 139 7.91 -13.43 19.00
C ARG A 139 8.51 -14.82 18.78
N ALA A 140 8.64 -15.56 19.88
CA ALA A 140 8.85 -16.99 19.91
C ALA A 140 7.51 -17.78 19.82
N SER A 141 7.57 -19.09 20.00
CA SER A 141 6.36 -19.94 19.97
C SER A 141 5.34 -19.52 21.04
N ASP A 142 5.80 -19.33 22.26
CA ASP A 142 4.97 -18.77 23.33
C ASP A 142 4.85 -17.24 23.14
N VAL A 143 3.64 -16.78 22.91
CA VAL A 143 3.33 -15.36 22.72
C VAL A 143 3.63 -14.48 23.95
N MET A 144 3.84 -15.09 25.12
CA MET A 144 4.19 -14.40 26.36
C MET A 144 5.66 -14.50 26.71
N ASP A 145 6.47 -15.22 25.94
CA ASP A 145 7.92 -15.32 26.18
C ASP A 145 8.66 -14.08 25.67
N ALA A 146 8.85 -13.14 26.56
CA ALA A 146 9.60 -11.90 26.32
C ALA A 146 11.11 -12.02 26.50
N LYS A 147 11.64 -13.23 26.77
CA LYS A 147 13.05 -13.45 27.20
C LYS A 147 13.85 -14.28 26.22
N SER A 148 13.29 -15.36 25.70
CA SER A 148 13.96 -16.23 24.74
C SER A 148 14.31 -15.50 23.45
N ASP A 149 15.28 -16.02 22.72
CA ASP A 149 15.62 -15.46 21.41
C ASP A 149 14.46 -15.65 20.43
N ALA A 150 14.05 -14.54 19.87
CA ALA A 150 13.02 -14.44 18.83
C ALA A 150 13.55 -13.49 17.76
N PRO A 151 14.40 -13.98 16.84
CA PRO A 151 15.11 -13.14 15.88
C PRO A 151 14.20 -12.37 14.95
N GLY A 152 13.07 -12.98 14.50
CA GLY A 152 12.07 -12.33 13.65
C GLY A 152 12.71 -11.71 12.41
N ALA A 153 13.48 -12.50 11.65
CA ALA A 153 14.19 -11.98 10.49
C ALA A 153 13.20 -11.64 9.35
N ASN A 154 12.24 -12.53 9.11
CA ASN A 154 11.19 -12.32 8.15
C ASN A 154 9.95 -11.67 8.77
N ASP A 155 9.57 -12.09 9.96
CA ASP A 155 8.44 -11.60 10.76
C ASP A 155 8.92 -10.75 11.97
N ASP A 156 9.08 -9.38 11.88
CA ASP A 156 8.94 -8.63 10.64
C ASP A 156 10.09 -7.63 10.44
N ALA A 157 11.35 -8.09 10.67
CA ALA A 157 12.48 -7.25 10.29
C ALA A 157 12.50 -6.99 8.77
N SER A 158 11.84 -7.85 7.96
CA SER A 158 11.73 -7.66 6.52
C SER A 158 10.91 -6.43 6.15
N GLY A 159 9.73 -6.25 6.72
CA GLY A 159 8.90 -5.08 6.48
C GLY A 159 9.51 -3.81 7.04
N VAL A 160 10.12 -3.88 8.24
CA VAL A 160 10.85 -2.73 8.80
C VAL A 160 11.99 -2.31 7.89
N ALA A 161 12.78 -3.25 7.34
CA ALA A 161 13.90 -2.92 6.46
C ALA A 161 13.43 -2.33 5.12
N CYS A 162 12.31 -2.83 4.56
CA CYS A 162 11.68 -2.23 3.39
C CYS A 162 11.29 -0.78 3.66
N MET A 163 10.54 -0.52 4.72
CA MET A 163 10.08 0.80 5.11
C MET A 163 11.26 1.76 5.37
N MET A 164 12.32 1.30 6.04
CA MET A 164 13.53 2.11 6.29
C MET A 164 14.29 2.43 5.01
N GLU A 165 14.37 1.51 4.05
CA GLU A 165 15.03 1.76 2.75
C GLU A 165 14.25 2.81 1.95
N LEU A 166 12.90 2.77 1.96
CA LEU A 166 12.09 3.84 1.38
C LEU A 166 12.36 5.18 2.08
N ALA A 167 12.38 5.21 3.41
CA ALA A 167 12.67 6.43 4.16
C ALA A 167 14.04 7.02 3.80
N ARG A 168 15.08 6.17 3.69
CA ARG A 168 16.44 6.58 3.29
C ARG A 168 16.47 7.25 1.92
N ILE A 169 15.80 6.64 0.93
CA ILE A 169 15.80 7.10 -0.46
C ILE A 169 14.94 8.35 -0.62
N MET A 170 13.71 8.33 -0.07
CA MET A 170 12.72 9.38 -0.27
C MET A 170 13.01 10.64 0.55
N SER A 171 13.70 10.54 1.69
CA SER A 171 14.07 11.70 2.52
C SER A 171 14.93 12.72 1.78
N GLN A 172 15.64 12.31 0.75
CA GLN A 172 16.51 13.16 -0.08
C GLN A 172 15.77 13.86 -1.23
N ARG A 173 14.45 13.67 -1.34
CA ARG A 173 13.61 14.19 -2.43
C ARG A 173 12.45 15.01 -1.89
N GLU A 174 11.84 15.76 -2.78
CA GLU A 174 10.68 16.59 -2.47
C GLU A 174 9.39 15.93 -2.95
N PHE A 175 8.40 15.93 -2.07
CA PHE A 175 7.05 15.46 -2.36
C PHE A 175 6.04 16.54 -1.95
N PRO A 176 4.93 16.72 -2.68
CA PRO A 176 3.99 17.79 -2.39
C PRO A 176 3.33 17.66 -1.01
N PHE A 177 3.07 16.44 -0.52
CA PHE A 177 2.38 16.20 0.74
C PHE A 177 3.17 15.26 1.67
N THR A 178 2.65 15.09 2.88
CA THR A 178 3.38 14.43 3.98
C THR A 178 3.43 12.91 3.82
N LEU A 179 4.63 12.34 4.01
CA LEU A 179 4.88 10.91 4.01
C LEU A 179 5.35 10.46 5.40
N ILE A 180 4.78 9.38 5.91
CA ILE A 180 5.10 8.81 7.22
C ILE A 180 5.63 7.39 7.05
N PHE A 181 6.82 7.16 7.62
CA PHE A 181 7.47 5.86 7.68
C PHE A 181 7.46 5.41 9.14
N VAL A 182 6.89 4.25 9.44
CA VAL A 182 6.69 3.85 10.84
C VAL A 182 7.01 2.38 11.09
N ALA A 183 7.87 2.15 12.10
CA ALA A 183 8.04 0.84 12.71
C ALA A 183 7.07 0.75 13.91
N VAL A 184 5.96 0.04 13.74
CA VAL A 184 4.94 -0.10 14.79
C VAL A 184 5.34 -1.18 15.80
N VAL A 185 4.81 -1.12 17.01
CA VAL A 185 5.12 -2.06 18.11
C VAL A 185 3.84 -2.63 18.69
N GLY A 186 3.85 -3.94 18.98
CA GLY A 186 2.71 -4.63 19.57
C GLY A 186 1.75 -5.22 18.54
N GLU A 187 2.24 -5.49 17.32
CA GLU A 187 1.52 -6.27 16.32
C GLU A 187 1.21 -7.64 16.89
N GLU A 188 2.23 -8.35 17.34
CA GLU A 188 2.19 -9.72 17.84
C GLU A 188 1.34 -9.86 19.12
N GLN A 189 1.17 -8.80 19.87
CA GLN A 189 0.31 -8.78 21.05
C GLN A 189 -1.12 -8.32 20.77
N GLY A 190 -1.45 -7.87 19.57
CA GLY A 190 -2.82 -7.51 19.17
C GLY A 190 -2.94 -6.18 18.44
N LEU A 191 -2.01 -5.85 17.56
CA LEU A 191 -2.03 -4.68 16.66
C LEU A 191 -2.05 -3.33 17.41
N TYR A 192 -1.48 -3.28 18.63
CA TYR A 192 -1.64 -2.11 19.51
C TYR A 192 -1.03 -0.84 18.90
N GLY A 193 0.18 -0.94 18.31
CA GLY A 193 0.85 0.20 17.68
C GLY A 193 0.10 0.75 16.46
N ALA A 194 -0.35 -0.15 15.60
CA ALA A 194 -1.15 0.22 14.45
C ALA A 194 -2.51 0.81 14.84
N LYS A 195 -3.16 0.22 15.87
CA LYS A 195 -4.40 0.76 16.41
C LYS A 195 -4.21 2.17 16.97
N HIS A 196 -3.17 2.39 17.78
CA HIS A 196 -2.86 3.72 18.32
C HIS A 196 -2.67 4.74 17.19
N LEU A 197 -1.90 4.40 16.15
CA LEU A 197 -1.64 5.31 15.03
C LEU A 197 -2.90 5.58 14.19
N ALA A 198 -3.72 4.55 13.92
CA ALA A 198 -4.97 4.70 13.19
C ALA A 198 -5.99 5.56 13.97
N ASP A 199 -6.11 5.36 15.27
CA ASP A 199 -6.97 6.17 16.15
C ASP A 199 -6.47 7.63 16.21
N LYS A 200 -5.15 7.84 16.29
CA LYS A 200 -4.53 9.17 16.22
C LYS A 200 -4.85 9.86 14.88
N ALA A 201 -4.63 9.18 13.76
CA ALA A 201 -4.94 9.71 12.44
C ALA A 201 -6.41 10.13 12.31
N LYS A 202 -7.34 9.32 12.85
CA LYS A 202 -8.77 9.64 12.86
C LYS A 202 -9.10 10.83 13.75
N ASN A 203 -8.57 10.86 14.97
CA ASN A 203 -8.84 11.92 15.94
C ASN A 203 -8.26 13.27 15.48
N GLU A 204 -7.09 13.26 14.87
CA GLU A 204 -6.43 14.44 14.30
C GLU A 204 -6.93 14.76 12.87
N LYS A 205 -7.88 13.98 12.33
CA LYS A 205 -8.51 14.17 11.03
C LYS A 205 -7.52 14.21 9.87
N TRP A 206 -6.56 13.30 9.87
CA TRP A 206 -5.60 13.22 8.77
C TRP A 206 -6.32 12.90 7.45
N ASN A 207 -5.95 13.61 6.40
CA ASN A 207 -6.33 13.24 5.03
C ASN A 207 -5.45 12.09 4.54
N LEU A 208 -5.57 10.92 5.22
CA LEU A 208 -4.79 9.74 4.94
C LEU A 208 -5.35 9.02 3.71
N ILE A 209 -4.65 9.15 2.58
CA ILE A 209 -5.12 8.63 1.29
C ILE A 209 -4.70 7.18 1.03
N ALA A 210 -3.62 6.71 1.66
CA ALA A 210 -3.15 5.32 1.52
C ALA A 210 -2.25 4.90 2.70
N MET A 211 -2.41 3.65 3.14
CA MET A 211 -1.55 2.98 4.10
C MET A 211 -1.04 1.66 3.51
N PHE A 212 0.28 1.50 3.49
CA PHE A 212 1.00 0.33 3.00
C PHE A 212 1.59 -0.43 4.19
N ASN A 213 1.09 -1.62 4.48
CA ASN A 213 1.69 -2.50 5.49
C ASN A 213 2.54 -3.56 4.81
N ASN A 214 3.78 -3.71 5.25
CA ASN A 214 4.69 -4.79 4.84
C ASN A 214 4.90 -5.70 6.03
N ASP A 215 4.59 -6.98 5.88
CA ASP A 215 4.67 -7.93 6.95
C ASP A 215 4.91 -9.34 6.36
N MET A 216 6.11 -9.86 6.62
CA MET A 216 6.71 -11.05 5.99
C MET A 216 6.84 -10.92 4.46
N ILE A 217 7.90 -10.26 4.02
CA ILE A 217 8.18 -10.03 2.60
C ILE A 217 9.57 -10.54 2.16
N GLY A 218 10.20 -11.36 2.98
CA GLY A 218 11.59 -11.77 2.78
C GLY A 218 11.81 -13.26 2.58
N ASN A 219 10.77 -14.10 2.55
CA ASN A 219 10.91 -15.53 2.33
C ASN A 219 10.22 -15.98 1.03
N SER A 220 10.85 -16.85 0.27
CA SER A 220 10.33 -17.39 -0.98
C SER A 220 10.00 -18.88 -0.93
N LEU A 221 10.33 -19.58 0.17
CA LEU A 221 10.19 -21.03 0.31
C LEU A 221 9.08 -21.40 1.28
N SER A 222 8.14 -22.20 0.82
CA SER A 222 7.03 -22.72 1.63
C SER A 222 7.47 -23.90 2.50
N SER A 223 7.00 -23.97 3.75
CA SER A 223 7.15 -25.20 4.53
C SER A 223 6.26 -26.34 4.02
N GLY A 224 6.74 -27.56 4.14
CA GLY A 224 5.99 -28.79 3.86
C GLY A 224 5.67 -29.09 2.40
N THR A 225 5.96 -28.19 1.45
CA THR A 225 5.57 -28.35 0.04
C THR A 225 6.70 -28.23 -0.97
N MET A 226 7.88 -27.81 -0.62
CA MET A 226 8.99 -27.52 -1.53
C MET A 226 8.68 -26.44 -2.60
N LEU A 227 7.55 -25.74 -2.50
CA LEU A 227 7.22 -24.63 -3.41
C LEU A 227 8.11 -23.45 -3.11
N ARG A 228 8.70 -22.89 -4.16
CA ARG A 228 9.47 -21.65 -4.09
C ARG A 228 8.90 -20.66 -5.09
N ASP A 229 8.54 -19.48 -4.59
CA ASP A 229 8.01 -18.41 -5.44
C ASP A 229 8.64 -17.06 -5.04
N ASN A 230 9.57 -16.60 -5.85
CA ASN A 230 10.22 -15.29 -5.71
C ASN A 230 9.84 -14.34 -6.86
N THR A 231 8.74 -14.62 -7.54
CA THR A 231 8.23 -13.85 -8.67
C THR A 231 6.90 -13.17 -8.39
N ARG A 232 6.26 -13.49 -7.26
CA ARG A 232 4.99 -12.91 -6.86
C ARG A 232 4.99 -12.49 -5.40
N VAL A 233 4.20 -11.46 -5.11
CA VAL A 233 3.87 -11.04 -3.74
C VAL A 233 2.37 -10.85 -3.62
N ARG A 234 1.78 -11.26 -2.48
CA ARG A 234 0.35 -11.05 -2.20
C ARG A 234 0.13 -9.61 -1.74
N VAL A 235 -0.93 -8.98 -2.27
CA VAL A 235 -1.47 -7.73 -1.74
C VAL A 235 -2.90 -7.96 -1.30
N PHE A 236 -3.12 -7.94 0.01
CA PHE A 236 -4.43 -8.09 0.64
C PHE A 236 -5.16 -6.75 0.68
N SER A 237 -6.46 -6.80 0.46
CA SER A 237 -7.32 -5.62 0.52
C SER A 237 -8.76 -6.00 0.89
N GLU A 238 -9.42 -5.18 1.68
CA GLU A 238 -10.82 -5.39 2.03
C GLU A 238 -11.76 -5.23 0.82
N ALA A 239 -12.89 -5.92 0.83
CA ALA A 239 -13.88 -5.83 -0.24
C ALA A 239 -14.88 -4.69 0.02
N ILE A 240 -15.40 -4.63 1.24
CA ILE A 240 -16.40 -3.67 1.69
C ILE A 240 -15.78 -2.87 2.83
N PRO A 241 -15.83 -1.52 2.79
CA PRO A 241 -15.31 -0.70 3.86
C PRO A 241 -15.96 -1.02 5.20
N PHE A 242 -15.16 -1.09 6.28
CA PHE A 242 -15.67 -1.34 7.62
C PHE A 242 -16.64 -0.25 8.10
N LEU A 243 -16.44 0.98 7.65
CA LEU A 243 -17.28 2.13 7.98
C LEU A 243 -18.14 2.52 6.77
N GLU A 244 -18.99 1.62 6.31
CA GLU A 244 -19.96 1.90 5.25
C GLU A 244 -21.31 2.31 5.88
N THR A 245 -21.86 3.43 5.46
CA THR A 245 -23.22 3.84 5.86
C THR A 245 -24.28 3.02 5.13
N GLU A 246 -25.51 2.99 5.67
CA GLU A 246 -26.64 2.31 5.01
C GLU A 246 -26.91 2.86 3.61
N ALA A 247 -26.75 4.17 3.42
CA ALA A 247 -26.94 4.81 2.12
C ALA A 247 -25.87 4.36 1.10
N GLU A 248 -24.60 4.31 1.50
CA GLU A 248 -23.51 3.79 0.69
C GLU A 248 -23.69 2.31 0.38
N ALA A 249 -24.09 1.49 1.37
CA ALA A 249 -24.38 0.07 1.17
C ALA A 249 -25.52 -0.14 0.17
N LYS A 250 -26.57 0.69 0.21
CA LYS A 250 -27.68 0.64 -0.73
C LYS A 250 -27.22 0.95 -2.17
N VAL A 251 -26.40 1.98 -2.34
CA VAL A 251 -25.83 2.33 -3.66
C VAL A 251 -24.93 1.20 -4.14
N ARG A 252 -23.99 0.74 -3.32
CA ARG A 252 -23.07 -0.36 -3.66
C ARG A 252 -23.80 -1.59 -4.16
N LYS A 253 -24.82 -2.03 -3.41
CA LYS A 253 -25.66 -3.19 -3.77
C LYS A 253 -26.41 -2.97 -5.09
N SER A 254 -26.93 -1.76 -5.34
CA SER A 254 -27.70 -1.45 -6.54
C SER A 254 -26.90 -1.48 -7.84
N ILE A 255 -25.56 -1.32 -7.75
CA ILE A 255 -24.64 -1.33 -8.89
C ILE A 255 -23.63 -2.48 -8.83
N ASN A 256 -23.84 -3.45 -7.92
CA ASN A 256 -22.97 -4.63 -7.73
C ASN A 256 -21.48 -4.31 -7.55
N ARG A 257 -21.17 -3.24 -6.78
CA ARG A 257 -19.80 -2.76 -6.52
C ARG A 257 -19.18 -3.43 -5.30
N ASP A 258 -19.43 -4.71 -5.05
CA ASP A 258 -18.96 -5.41 -3.84
C ASP A 258 -17.45 -5.68 -3.83
N ASN A 259 -16.76 -5.41 -4.94
CA ASN A 259 -15.33 -5.65 -5.09
C ASN A 259 -14.55 -4.38 -5.47
N ASP A 260 -15.04 -3.21 -5.10
CA ASP A 260 -14.50 -1.92 -5.53
C ASP A 260 -14.35 -0.90 -4.40
N SER A 261 -13.96 -1.38 -3.21
CA SER A 261 -13.58 -0.51 -2.09
C SER A 261 -12.34 0.34 -2.43
N PRO A 262 -12.09 1.43 -1.70
CA PRO A 262 -10.84 2.20 -1.85
C PRO A 262 -9.58 1.34 -1.70
N SER A 263 -9.56 0.38 -0.76
CA SER A 263 -8.42 -0.54 -0.59
C SER A 263 -8.24 -1.48 -1.78
N ARG A 264 -9.32 -1.93 -2.45
CA ARG A 264 -9.25 -2.67 -3.72
C ARG A 264 -8.66 -1.81 -4.83
N GLN A 265 -9.04 -0.54 -4.91
CA GLN A 265 -8.47 0.37 -5.90
C GLN A 265 -6.99 0.61 -5.66
N LEU A 266 -6.57 0.75 -4.39
CA LEU A 266 -5.15 0.84 -4.05
C LEU A 266 -4.38 -0.43 -4.45
N ALA A 267 -4.91 -1.63 -4.17
CA ALA A 267 -4.27 -2.88 -4.56
C ALA A 267 -4.11 -3.02 -6.08
N ARG A 268 -5.14 -2.65 -6.86
CA ARG A 268 -5.08 -2.62 -8.33
C ARG A 268 -4.10 -1.57 -8.85
N TYR A 269 -4.07 -0.41 -8.22
CA TYR A 269 -3.11 0.65 -8.50
C TYR A 269 -1.66 0.15 -8.32
N ILE A 270 -1.36 -0.48 -7.19
CA ILE A 270 -0.06 -1.08 -6.91
C ILE A 270 0.33 -2.08 -8.00
N LYS A 271 -0.59 -2.98 -8.40
CA LYS A 271 -0.33 -3.92 -9.50
C LYS A 271 0.01 -3.21 -10.81
N THR A 272 -0.74 -2.18 -11.16
CA THR A 272 -0.51 -1.42 -12.40
C THR A 272 0.86 -0.74 -12.39
N VAL A 273 1.20 -0.05 -11.30
CA VAL A 273 2.48 0.66 -11.19
C VAL A 273 3.65 -0.34 -11.06
N THR A 274 3.48 -1.45 -10.33
CA THR A 274 4.51 -2.50 -10.27
C THR A 274 4.80 -3.04 -11.67
N ASN A 275 3.79 -3.39 -12.44
CA ASN A 275 3.97 -3.90 -13.81
C ASN A 275 4.65 -2.89 -14.75
N GLN A 276 4.57 -1.59 -14.45
CA GLN A 276 5.23 -0.54 -15.22
C GLN A 276 6.72 -0.42 -14.89
N TYR A 277 7.10 -0.54 -13.60
CA TYR A 277 8.43 -0.16 -13.13
C TYR A 277 9.30 -1.33 -12.66
N VAL A 278 8.73 -2.48 -12.37
CA VAL A 278 9.43 -3.60 -11.72
C VAL A 278 9.34 -4.87 -12.55
N ASP A 279 10.49 -5.32 -13.06
CA ASP A 279 10.59 -6.59 -13.75
C ASP A 279 10.58 -7.78 -12.78
N GLN A 280 10.10 -8.92 -13.23
CA GLN A 280 10.17 -10.22 -12.53
C GLN A 280 9.46 -10.23 -11.16
N LEU A 281 8.48 -9.35 -10.95
CA LEU A 281 7.58 -9.41 -9.79
C LEU A 281 6.16 -9.11 -10.25
N ASP A 282 5.23 -10.00 -9.96
CA ASP A 282 3.79 -9.79 -10.15
C ASP A 282 3.06 -9.65 -8.81
N ILE A 283 2.06 -8.77 -8.78
CA ILE A 283 1.19 -8.61 -7.63
C ILE A 283 0.05 -9.62 -7.70
N ALA A 284 0.03 -10.57 -6.79
CA ALA A 284 -1.10 -11.45 -6.56
C ALA A 284 -2.17 -10.70 -5.74
N LEU A 285 -3.22 -10.23 -6.41
CA LEU A 285 -4.33 -9.55 -5.77
C LEU A 285 -5.13 -10.55 -4.92
N VAL A 286 -5.01 -10.47 -3.60
CA VAL A 286 -5.77 -11.30 -2.68
C VAL A 286 -6.98 -10.54 -2.18
N TYR A 287 -8.15 -10.94 -2.65
CA TYR A 287 -9.41 -10.28 -2.37
C TYR A 287 -10.03 -10.73 -1.05
N ARG A 288 -9.22 -10.59 0.00
CA ARG A 288 -9.54 -10.75 1.42
C ARG A 288 -8.90 -9.62 2.19
N ASN A 289 -9.45 -9.26 3.33
CA ASN A 289 -8.82 -8.28 4.20
C ASN A 289 -7.42 -8.74 4.64
N ASP A 290 -7.30 -10.01 5.04
CA ASP A 290 -6.02 -10.64 5.41
C ASP A 290 -6.10 -12.17 5.16
N ARG A 291 -5.08 -12.89 5.58
CA ARG A 291 -5.02 -14.35 5.67
C ARG A 291 -6.24 -14.88 6.44
N PHE A 292 -6.59 -16.13 6.19
CA PHE A 292 -7.80 -16.72 6.79
C PHE A 292 -7.77 -16.69 8.32
N LEU A 293 -8.74 -15.99 8.93
CA LEU A 293 -8.87 -15.76 10.37
C LEU A 293 -7.65 -15.10 11.05
N ARG A 294 -6.87 -14.32 10.30
CA ARG A 294 -5.73 -13.54 10.80
C ARG A 294 -5.91 -12.06 10.46
N GLY A 295 -5.02 -11.24 10.96
CA GLY A 295 -4.99 -9.80 10.72
C GLY A 295 -3.55 -9.30 10.54
N GLY A 296 -3.39 -8.00 10.43
CA GLY A 296 -2.12 -7.28 10.38
C GLY A 296 -2.35 -5.79 10.57
N ASP A 297 -1.30 -5.00 10.56
CA ASP A 297 -1.34 -3.58 10.94
C ASP A 297 -2.19 -2.67 10.03
N HIS A 298 -2.51 -3.09 8.81
CA HIS A 298 -3.48 -2.40 7.95
C HIS A 298 -4.92 -2.48 8.48
N THR A 299 -5.24 -3.52 9.27
CA THR A 299 -6.62 -3.78 9.75
C THR A 299 -7.18 -2.64 10.61
N PRO A 300 -6.47 -2.10 11.62
CA PRO A 300 -6.95 -0.95 12.39
C PRO A 300 -7.19 0.30 11.52
N PHE A 301 -6.41 0.50 10.47
CA PHE A 301 -6.65 1.61 9.53
C PHE A 301 -7.93 1.40 8.72
N SER A 302 -8.14 0.20 8.16
CA SER A 302 -9.39 -0.15 7.49
C SER A 302 -10.60 -0.01 8.41
N GLN A 303 -10.50 -0.46 9.67
CA GLN A 303 -11.55 -0.32 10.69
C GLN A 303 -11.85 1.15 11.04
N ASN A 304 -10.88 2.04 10.89
CA ASN A 304 -11.07 3.49 11.05
C ASN A 304 -11.53 4.18 9.76
N GLY A 305 -11.75 3.45 8.66
CA GLY A 305 -12.25 3.95 7.38
C GLY A 305 -11.17 4.43 6.42
N PHE A 306 -9.90 4.17 6.72
CA PHE A 306 -8.78 4.52 5.84
C PHE A 306 -8.50 3.44 4.79
N THR A 307 -8.01 3.88 3.64
CA THR A 307 -7.56 3.00 2.56
C THR A 307 -6.25 2.33 2.96
N ALA A 308 -6.25 1.00 3.11
CA ALA A 308 -5.08 0.27 3.57
C ALA A 308 -4.93 -1.09 2.89
N VAL A 309 -3.69 -1.52 2.69
CA VAL A 309 -3.34 -2.82 2.11
C VAL A 309 -2.18 -3.45 2.88
N ARG A 310 -2.05 -4.79 2.76
CA ARG A 310 -0.91 -5.53 3.29
C ARG A 310 -0.18 -6.27 2.18
N PHE A 311 1.13 -6.09 2.11
CA PHE A 311 2.04 -6.94 1.34
C PHE A 311 2.48 -8.14 2.19
N CYS A 312 2.50 -9.32 1.57
CA CYS A 312 2.97 -10.54 2.21
C CYS A 312 3.50 -11.51 1.14
N GLU A 313 4.52 -12.25 1.45
CA GLU A 313 5.08 -13.29 0.58
C GLU A 313 4.02 -14.31 0.12
N MET A 314 4.27 -15.01 -1.00
CA MET A 314 3.29 -15.93 -1.58
C MET A 314 2.99 -17.13 -0.69
N ASN A 315 4.03 -17.70 -0.08
CA ASN A 315 3.92 -18.90 0.73
C ASN A 315 4.69 -18.69 2.03
N GLU A 316 4.02 -18.89 3.15
CA GLU A 316 4.62 -18.76 4.47
C GLU A 316 5.37 -20.03 4.86
N ASN A 317 6.44 -19.89 5.64
CA ASN A 317 7.18 -21.01 6.19
C ASN A 317 6.90 -21.13 7.69
N TYR A 318 6.07 -22.10 8.06
CA TYR A 318 5.63 -22.31 9.45
C TYR A 318 6.67 -23.05 10.32
N ASP A 319 7.76 -23.56 9.75
CA ASP A 319 8.90 -24.05 10.51
C ASP A 319 9.77 -22.88 11.01
N HIS A 320 9.60 -21.70 10.42
CA HIS A 320 10.33 -20.47 10.78
C HIS A 320 9.47 -19.50 11.57
N GLN A 321 8.29 -19.13 11.02
CA GLN A 321 7.42 -18.13 11.61
C GLN A 321 6.92 -18.55 13.01
N HIS A 322 7.05 -17.65 13.99
CA HIS A 322 6.60 -17.86 15.38
C HIS A 322 7.16 -19.13 16.03
N GLN A 323 8.40 -19.50 15.71
CA GLN A 323 9.04 -20.68 16.26
C GLN A 323 10.21 -20.31 17.18
N ASP A 324 10.36 -21.12 18.24
CA ASP A 324 11.58 -21.07 19.05
C ASP A 324 12.79 -21.48 18.19
N VAL A 325 13.92 -20.83 18.42
CA VAL A 325 15.16 -21.19 17.74
C VAL A 325 15.65 -22.54 18.31
N ARG A 326 15.49 -23.60 17.53
CA ARG A 326 15.89 -24.97 17.89
C ARG A 326 16.19 -25.81 16.66
N LYS A 327 16.93 -26.87 16.88
CA LYS A 327 17.11 -27.93 15.88
C LYS A 327 16.47 -29.21 16.37
N GLU A 328 15.54 -29.74 15.61
CA GLU A 328 14.79 -30.96 15.94
C GLU A 328 14.63 -31.81 14.69
N ASN A 329 14.92 -33.13 14.76
CA ASN A 329 14.83 -34.08 13.63
C ASN A 329 15.55 -33.58 12.35
N ASN A 330 16.71 -32.93 12.50
CA ASN A 330 17.50 -32.30 11.45
C ASN A 330 16.86 -31.07 10.80
N ILE A 331 15.71 -30.60 11.26
CA ILE A 331 15.05 -29.35 10.82
C ILE A 331 15.51 -28.22 11.75
N GLN A 332 15.93 -27.11 11.16
CA GLN A 332 16.18 -25.87 11.88
C GLN A 332 14.89 -25.08 11.95
N TYR A 333 14.42 -24.82 13.17
CA TYR A 333 13.27 -23.95 13.46
C TYR A 333 13.75 -22.56 13.88
N GLY A 334 12.85 -21.59 13.76
CA GLY A 334 13.08 -20.21 14.13
C GLY A 334 13.22 -19.30 12.92
N ASP A 335 12.88 -18.05 13.10
CA ASP A 335 12.89 -17.03 12.04
C ASP A 335 14.28 -16.38 11.94
N LEU A 336 15.19 -17.05 11.22
CA LEU A 336 16.61 -16.74 11.11
C LEU A 336 16.94 -16.07 9.77
N VAL A 337 18.03 -15.29 9.78
CA VAL A 337 18.52 -14.57 8.60
C VAL A 337 18.90 -15.51 7.46
N GLU A 338 19.36 -16.73 7.77
CA GLU A 338 19.80 -17.73 6.81
C GLU A 338 18.67 -18.21 5.88
N PHE A 339 17.42 -17.97 6.25
CA PHE A 339 16.25 -18.37 5.48
C PHE A 339 15.69 -17.25 4.60
N MET A 340 16.28 -16.05 4.67
CA MET A 340 15.86 -14.89 3.89
C MET A 340 16.27 -14.98 2.42
N ASP A 341 15.41 -14.52 1.54
CA ASP A 341 15.67 -14.27 0.12
C ASP A 341 15.72 -12.75 -0.12
N PHE A 342 16.91 -12.15 0.09
CA PHE A 342 17.08 -10.71 -0.02
C PHE A 342 16.87 -10.15 -1.43
N GLU A 343 17.07 -10.96 -2.48
CA GLU A 343 16.77 -10.54 -3.85
C GLU A 343 15.25 -10.52 -4.11
N TYR A 344 14.50 -11.45 -3.53
CA TYR A 344 13.04 -11.38 -3.53
C TYR A 344 12.54 -10.16 -2.75
N MET A 345 13.05 -9.96 -1.53
CA MET A 345 12.73 -8.81 -0.68
C MET A 345 13.01 -7.48 -1.40
N LYS A 346 14.14 -7.39 -2.15
CA LYS A 346 14.46 -6.24 -3.00
C LYS A 346 13.37 -5.98 -4.04
N LYS A 347 12.90 -7.01 -4.75
CA LYS A 347 11.81 -6.83 -5.73
C LYS A 347 10.52 -6.32 -5.09
N VAL A 348 10.16 -6.83 -3.92
CA VAL A 348 8.99 -6.33 -3.18
C VAL A 348 9.19 -4.88 -2.73
N THR A 349 10.39 -4.53 -2.28
CA THR A 349 10.77 -3.15 -1.92
C THR A 349 10.70 -2.21 -3.14
N LEU A 350 11.16 -2.65 -4.32
CA LEU A 350 11.01 -1.89 -5.57
C LEU A 350 9.54 -1.63 -5.90
N SER A 351 8.66 -2.61 -5.73
CA SER A 351 7.22 -2.46 -5.93
C SER A 351 6.60 -1.44 -4.96
N ASN A 352 6.97 -1.51 -3.68
CA ASN A 352 6.57 -0.52 -2.68
C ASN A 352 7.05 0.88 -3.07
N LEU A 353 8.34 1.05 -3.36
CA LEU A 353 8.93 2.35 -3.69
C LEU A 353 8.32 2.94 -4.95
N ALA A 354 8.14 2.16 -6.03
CA ALA A 354 7.52 2.62 -7.26
C ALA A 354 6.08 3.11 -7.01
N SER A 355 5.27 2.29 -6.34
CA SER A 355 3.86 2.60 -6.10
C SER A 355 3.67 3.76 -5.12
N TYR A 356 4.47 3.79 -4.06
CA TYR A 356 4.44 4.84 -3.05
C TYR A 356 4.91 6.18 -3.63
N SER A 357 6.00 6.20 -4.42
CA SER A 357 6.51 7.41 -5.06
C SER A 357 5.59 7.94 -6.14
N ASN A 358 5.06 7.07 -7.02
CA ASN A 358 4.12 7.47 -8.06
C ASN A 358 2.87 8.14 -7.46
N LEU A 359 2.32 7.54 -6.39
CA LEU A 359 1.17 8.12 -5.69
C LEU A 359 1.54 9.40 -4.94
N ALA A 360 2.74 9.47 -4.34
CA ALA A 360 3.22 10.66 -3.64
C ALA A 360 3.43 11.87 -4.55
N LEU A 361 3.70 11.65 -5.84
CA LEU A 361 3.88 12.69 -6.86
C LEU A 361 2.58 13.01 -7.62
N SER A 362 1.54 12.22 -7.45
CA SER A 362 0.30 12.32 -8.23
C SER A 362 -0.52 13.59 -7.96
N PRO A 363 -1.31 14.07 -8.93
CA PRO A 363 -2.35 15.05 -8.65
C PRO A 363 -3.40 14.48 -7.68
N LYS A 364 -4.24 15.35 -7.10
CA LYS A 364 -5.42 14.90 -6.33
C LYS A 364 -6.38 14.13 -7.24
N ALA A 365 -7.12 13.18 -6.67
CA ALA A 365 -8.10 12.40 -7.41
C ALA A 365 -9.25 13.28 -7.93
N PRO A 366 -9.89 12.94 -9.07
CA PRO A 366 -11.09 13.63 -9.54
C PRO A 366 -12.22 13.47 -8.52
N ILE A 367 -13.08 14.47 -8.44
CA ILE A 367 -14.23 14.50 -7.53
C ILE A 367 -15.55 14.43 -8.30
N ASN A 368 -16.62 14.01 -7.64
CA ASN A 368 -17.96 13.90 -8.22
C ASN A 368 -17.97 13.01 -9.48
N VAL A 369 -17.20 11.92 -9.46
CA VAL A 369 -17.16 11.01 -10.61
C VAL A 369 -18.51 10.30 -10.74
N GLY A 370 -19.17 10.49 -11.89
CA GLY A 370 -20.49 9.95 -12.17
C GLY A 370 -20.58 9.22 -13.51
N ILE A 371 -21.56 8.32 -13.62
CA ILE A 371 -21.95 7.65 -14.86
C ILE A 371 -23.41 7.97 -15.17
N GLU A 372 -23.68 8.49 -16.38
CA GLU A 372 -25.03 8.81 -16.81
C GLU A 372 -25.86 7.54 -17.01
N VAL A 373 -27.07 7.50 -16.42
CA VAL A 373 -27.93 6.30 -16.45
C VAL A 373 -29.31 6.57 -17.05
N LYS A 374 -29.57 7.78 -17.57
CA LYS A 374 -30.86 8.17 -18.13
C LYS A 374 -31.21 7.36 -19.39
N ASP A 375 -30.25 7.24 -20.29
CA ASP A 375 -30.46 6.62 -21.60
C ASP A 375 -29.91 5.19 -21.61
N LEU A 376 -30.66 4.30 -22.27
CA LEU A 376 -30.22 2.94 -22.54
C LEU A 376 -29.43 2.93 -23.84
N THR A 377 -28.12 2.71 -23.71
CA THR A 377 -27.17 2.71 -24.84
C THR A 377 -26.02 1.75 -24.57
N ASN A 378 -25.38 1.26 -25.62
CA ASN A 378 -24.16 0.47 -25.53
C ASN A 378 -22.90 1.31 -25.26
N PHE A 379 -23.04 2.62 -25.18
CA PHE A 379 -21.98 3.53 -24.71
C PHE A 379 -22.18 3.87 -23.25
N SER A 380 -21.11 4.30 -22.59
CA SER A 380 -21.19 4.84 -21.24
C SER A 380 -20.60 6.24 -21.21
N THR A 381 -21.37 7.18 -20.67
CA THR A 381 -20.92 8.56 -20.47
C THR A 381 -20.51 8.75 -19.03
N LEU A 382 -19.24 9.12 -18.83
CA LEU A 382 -18.64 9.45 -17.55
C LEU A 382 -18.43 10.96 -17.44
N VAL A 383 -18.69 11.51 -16.27
CA VAL A 383 -18.46 12.92 -15.95
C VAL A 383 -17.77 13.04 -14.59
N TRP A 384 -16.99 14.08 -14.40
CA TRP A 384 -16.31 14.35 -13.13
C TRP A 384 -15.97 15.83 -13.00
N THR A 385 -15.54 16.23 -11.80
CA THR A 385 -15.02 17.56 -11.54
C THR A 385 -13.50 17.46 -11.38
N ALA A 386 -12.77 18.38 -12.00
CA ALA A 386 -11.33 18.49 -11.84
C ALA A 386 -10.98 18.79 -10.36
N PRO A 387 -9.94 18.12 -9.80
CA PRO A 387 -9.51 18.43 -8.45
C PRO A 387 -8.88 19.82 -8.38
N ALA A 388 -8.94 20.45 -7.20
CA ALA A 388 -8.20 21.67 -6.93
C ALA A 388 -6.71 21.39 -6.68
N GLY A 389 -5.83 22.37 -6.91
CA GLY A 389 -4.39 22.28 -6.63
C GLY A 389 -3.55 22.12 -7.89
N LYS A 390 -2.59 21.17 -7.88
CA LYS A 390 -1.67 20.93 -8.99
C LYS A 390 -2.43 20.71 -10.31
N PRO A 391 -2.02 21.33 -11.42
CA PRO A 391 -2.67 21.13 -12.72
C PRO A 391 -2.67 19.66 -13.13
N VAL A 392 -3.80 19.22 -13.65
CA VAL A 392 -3.99 17.87 -14.19
C VAL A 392 -3.69 17.89 -15.68
N TYR A 393 -2.81 17.01 -16.15
CA TYR A 393 -2.54 16.88 -17.58
C TYR A 393 -3.72 16.27 -18.35
N GLY A 394 -4.41 15.32 -17.71
CA GLY A 394 -5.57 14.65 -18.24
C GLY A 394 -6.11 13.59 -17.27
N TYR A 395 -6.94 12.72 -17.79
CA TYR A 395 -7.58 11.67 -16.99
C TYR A 395 -7.47 10.33 -17.70
N ASN A 396 -7.22 9.29 -16.93
CA ASN A 396 -7.32 7.90 -17.37
C ASN A 396 -8.70 7.36 -17.00
N ILE A 397 -9.46 6.94 -17.98
CA ILE A 397 -10.64 6.11 -17.78
C ILE A 397 -10.18 4.66 -17.80
N LEU A 398 -10.33 3.99 -16.67
CA LEU A 398 -10.02 2.59 -16.50
C LEU A 398 -11.26 1.75 -16.78
N VAL A 399 -11.11 0.66 -17.52
CA VAL A 399 -12.20 -0.24 -17.90
C VAL A 399 -11.80 -1.67 -17.58
N ARG A 400 -12.72 -2.43 -17.01
CA ARG A 400 -12.60 -3.88 -16.83
C ARG A 400 -13.93 -4.59 -17.00
N GLU A 401 -13.90 -5.82 -17.43
CA GLU A 401 -15.09 -6.69 -17.38
C GLU A 401 -15.54 -6.90 -15.93
N THR A 402 -16.83 -7.17 -15.73
CA THR A 402 -17.39 -7.37 -14.37
C THR A 402 -16.79 -8.59 -13.66
N SER A 403 -16.27 -9.55 -14.40
CA SER A 403 -15.57 -10.76 -13.88
C SER A 403 -14.07 -10.56 -13.68
N SER A 404 -13.47 -9.50 -14.23
CA SER A 404 -12.04 -9.28 -14.16
C SER A 404 -11.59 -8.73 -12.78
N GLN A 405 -10.43 -9.19 -12.32
CA GLN A 405 -9.86 -8.79 -11.05
C GLN A 405 -9.14 -7.43 -11.10
N HIS A 406 -8.63 -7.03 -12.28
CA HIS A 406 -7.81 -5.83 -12.47
C HIS A 406 -8.30 -5.00 -13.65
N TRP A 407 -7.84 -3.76 -13.75
CA TRP A 407 -8.12 -2.88 -14.88
C TRP A 407 -7.42 -3.40 -16.15
N GLU A 408 -8.19 -3.58 -17.22
CA GLU A 408 -7.72 -4.22 -18.46
C GLU A 408 -7.40 -3.21 -19.55
N LYS A 409 -8.10 -2.06 -19.52
CA LYS A 409 -7.94 -1.02 -20.52
C LYS A 409 -7.83 0.34 -19.86
N THR A 410 -7.06 1.22 -20.48
CA THR A 410 -6.92 2.62 -20.09
C THR A 410 -7.19 3.49 -21.31
N ILE A 411 -8.10 4.45 -21.17
CA ILE A 411 -8.46 5.42 -22.20
C ILE A 411 -8.11 6.81 -21.65
N PHE A 412 -7.14 7.47 -22.28
CA PHE A 412 -6.72 8.81 -21.88
C PHE A 412 -7.65 9.87 -22.50
N VAL A 413 -8.06 10.85 -21.70
CA VAL A 413 -8.87 12.00 -22.11
C VAL A 413 -8.41 13.30 -21.46
N LYS A 414 -8.58 14.44 -22.15
CA LYS A 414 -8.18 15.77 -21.65
C LYS A 414 -9.30 16.51 -20.90
N GLY A 415 -10.56 16.19 -21.20
CA GLY A 415 -11.72 16.88 -20.62
C GLY A 415 -12.21 16.23 -19.32
N THR A 416 -13.31 16.75 -18.79
CA THR A 416 -14.00 16.25 -17.58
C THR A 416 -15.30 15.48 -17.89
N LYS A 417 -15.48 15.11 -19.15
CA LYS A 417 -16.56 14.26 -19.65
C LYS A 417 -16.04 13.39 -20.78
N ALA A 418 -16.45 12.13 -20.82
CA ALA A 418 -16.14 11.23 -21.91
C ALA A 418 -17.29 10.25 -22.16
N GLU A 419 -17.57 9.99 -23.42
CA GLU A 419 -18.40 8.88 -23.87
C GLU A 419 -17.48 7.79 -24.43
N ILE A 420 -17.64 6.56 -23.94
CA ILE A 420 -16.78 5.43 -24.29
C ILE A 420 -17.61 4.26 -24.83
N PRO A 421 -17.09 3.49 -25.82
CA PRO A 421 -17.84 2.43 -26.51
C PRO A 421 -17.88 1.12 -25.70
N TYR A 422 -18.20 1.20 -24.43
CA TYR A 422 -18.33 0.07 -23.50
C TYR A 422 -19.61 0.24 -22.69
N SER A 423 -20.48 -0.79 -22.70
CA SER A 423 -21.73 -0.76 -21.94
C SER A 423 -21.49 -0.88 -20.44
N LYS A 424 -22.15 -0.03 -19.66
CA LYS A 424 -22.19 -0.12 -18.19
C LYS A 424 -22.82 -1.40 -17.65
N ASP A 425 -23.49 -2.18 -18.51
CA ASP A 425 -24.04 -3.48 -18.13
C ASP A 425 -22.98 -4.58 -18.08
N ASN A 426 -21.91 -4.44 -18.87
CA ASN A 426 -20.86 -5.44 -19.04
C ASN A 426 -19.53 -5.06 -18.40
N PHE A 427 -19.31 -3.76 -18.11
CA PHE A 427 -18.03 -3.25 -17.67
C PHE A 427 -18.16 -2.38 -16.42
N PHE A 428 -17.12 -2.44 -15.59
CA PHE A 428 -16.87 -1.46 -14.55
C PHE A 428 -15.87 -0.41 -15.02
N PHE A 429 -15.99 0.78 -14.44
CA PHE A 429 -15.18 1.95 -14.79
C PHE A 429 -14.61 2.60 -13.56
N ALA A 430 -13.47 3.29 -13.73
CA ALA A 430 -12.97 4.26 -12.77
C ALA A 430 -12.26 5.40 -13.51
N VAL A 431 -12.10 6.53 -12.83
CA VAL A 431 -11.39 7.69 -13.37
C VAL A 431 -10.23 8.05 -12.45
N GLN A 432 -9.05 8.28 -13.03
CA GLN A 432 -7.86 8.78 -12.35
C GLN A 432 -7.44 10.11 -12.97
N ALA A 433 -7.00 11.06 -12.15
CA ALA A 433 -6.24 12.21 -12.64
C ALA A 433 -4.79 11.81 -12.89
N VAL A 434 -4.18 12.36 -13.93
CA VAL A 434 -2.80 12.05 -14.31
C VAL A 434 -2.04 13.34 -14.67
N ASP A 435 -0.77 13.43 -14.28
CA ASP A 435 0.12 14.51 -14.68
C ASP A 435 0.93 14.17 -15.96
N GLU A 436 1.79 15.09 -16.40
CA GLU A 436 2.57 14.92 -17.64
C GLU A 436 3.62 13.80 -17.56
N LEU A 437 4.06 13.44 -16.34
CA LEU A 437 5.03 12.38 -16.08
C LEU A 437 4.39 11.01 -15.83
N GLY A 438 3.04 10.93 -15.92
CA GLY A 438 2.32 9.67 -15.73
C GLY A 438 2.01 9.32 -14.27
N HIS A 439 2.26 10.25 -13.32
CA HIS A 439 1.84 10.03 -11.95
C HIS A 439 0.31 10.09 -11.88
N SER A 440 -0.29 9.03 -11.39
CA SER A 440 -1.75 8.91 -11.36
C SER A 440 -2.29 8.85 -9.94
N SER A 441 -3.44 9.51 -9.74
CA SER A 441 -4.19 9.41 -8.49
C SER A 441 -4.76 8.00 -8.31
N LEU A 442 -5.25 7.69 -7.12
CA LEU A 442 -6.06 6.49 -6.95
C LEU A 442 -7.32 6.56 -7.83
N PRO A 443 -7.77 5.39 -8.37
CA PRO A 443 -8.98 5.32 -9.17
C PRO A 443 -10.22 5.67 -8.34
N VAL A 444 -11.10 6.50 -8.91
CA VAL A 444 -12.41 6.82 -8.32
C VAL A 444 -13.50 6.13 -9.12
N PHE A 445 -14.26 5.29 -8.45
CA PHE A 445 -15.39 4.56 -9.05
C PHE A 445 -16.58 5.50 -9.26
N PRO A 446 -17.24 5.51 -10.45
CA PRO A 446 -18.35 6.43 -10.74
C PRO A 446 -19.64 6.01 -10.04
N LEU A 447 -20.39 6.99 -9.55
CA LEU A 447 -21.73 6.77 -9.01
C LEU A 447 -22.80 7.08 -10.08
N PRO A 448 -23.98 6.42 -10.06
CA PRO A 448 -25.06 6.69 -10.99
C PRO A 448 -25.55 8.13 -10.87
N ILE A 449 -25.69 8.84 -12.00
CA ILE A 449 -26.27 10.18 -12.07
C ILE A 449 -27.41 10.20 -13.13
N ARG A 450 -28.42 11.05 -12.90
CA ARG A 450 -29.60 11.18 -13.76
C ARG A 450 -29.67 12.55 -14.41
#